data_29b6aa825336df496327fb22bf2543ff
#
_entry.id   29b6aa825336df496327fb22bf2543ff
#
_cell.length_a   1.000
_cell.length_b   1.000
_cell.length_c   1.000
_cell.angle_alpha   90.00
_cell.angle_beta   90.00
_cell.angle_gamma   90.00
#
_symmetry.space_group_name_H-M   'P 1'
#
loop_
_entity.id
_entity.type
_entity.pdbx_description
1 polymer ?
#
loop_
_entity_poly.entity_id
_entity_poly.type
_entity_poly.pdbx_seq_one_letter_code
_entity_poly.pdbx_strand_id
1 'polypeptide(L)'
;STHKKTLDAINRYNDWPYIQKSIRPIIQAGHTHVHMDLIVGLPHEDFNRFGQSFNDLFSLQPHALQIGFLKLLKGSGVRRMREYKYVADPLAPYEILSTHVLPYDDVRFLKYFEDVFERFYNSERFRTTFGYIGQQLIHGETDAFTYFCDMTRAWLKEGNHKVNLKDIDQI
;
A
#
# COMPACT_ATOMS: atom_id res chain seq x y z
N SER A 1 -4.16 -5.45 4.16
CA SER A 1 -4.42 -6.62 3.31
C SER A 1 -5.90 -7.01 3.32
N THR A 2 -6.40 -7.48 2.18
CA THR A 2 -7.75 -8.07 2.03
C THR A 2 -7.69 -9.61 1.98
N HIS A 3 -6.49 -10.18 1.97
CA HIS A 3 -6.29 -11.63 1.85
C HIS A 3 -6.45 -12.36 3.18
N LYS A 4 -7.41 -13.28 3.25
CA LYS A 4 -7.69 -14.07 4.47
C LYS A 4 -6.44 -14.77 5.02
N LYS A 5 -5.63 -15.42 4.17
CA LYS A 5 -4.41 -16.13 4.60
C LYS A 5 -3.40 -15.22 5.29
N THR A 6 -3.24 -14.00 4.78
CA THR A 6 -2.37 -12.97 5.36
C THR A 6 -2.90 -12.51 6.72
N LEU A 7 -4.20 -12.24 6.79
CA LEU A 7 -4.86 -11.79 8.02
C LEU A 7 -4.83 -12.86 9.12
N ASP A 8 -5.12 -14.12 8.77
CA ASP A 8 -5.04 -15.25 9.71
C ASP A 8 -3.61 -15.39 10.28
N ALA A 9 -2.57 -15.23 9.44
CA ALA A 9 -1.17 -15.35 9.89
C ALA A 9 -0.76 -14.29 10.93
N ILE A 10 -1.42 -13.13 10.93
CA ILE A 10 -1.16 -12.05 11.91
C ILE A 10 -2.26 -11.94 12.98
N ASN A 11 -3.10 -12.97 13.11
CA ASN A 11 -4.24 -13.00 14.03
C ASN A 11 -5.18 -11.78 13.90
N ARG A 12 -5.45 -11.35 12.64
CA ARG A 12 -6.42 -10.31 12.32
C ARG A 12 -7.62 -10.93 11.64
N TYR A 13 -8.80 -10.49 12.05
CA TYR A 13 -10.05 -10.86 11.39
C TYR A 13 -10.59 -9.65 10.65
N ASN A 14 -10.75 -9.78 9.34
CA ASN A 14 -11.44 -8.79 8.51
C ASN A 14 -12.38 -9.54 7.56
N ASP A 15 -13.65 -9.24 7.65
CA ASP A 15 -14.65 -9.66 6.66
C ASP A 15 -14.70 -8.57 5.57
N TRP A 16 -13.94 -8.77 4.49
CA TRP A 16 -13.85 -7.77 3.43
C TRP A 16 -15.19 -7.42 2.80
N PRO A 17 -16.07 -8.38 2.42
CA PRO A 17 -17.42 -8.09 1.95
C PRO A 17 -18.24 -7.23 2.92
N TYR A 18 -18.15 -7.52 4.21
CA TYR A 18 -18.84 -6.74 5.24
C TYR A 18 -18.27 -5.31 5.33
N ILE A 19 -16.94 -5.16 5.30
CA ILE A 19 -16.28 -3.85 5.33
C ILE A 19 -16.70 -3.02 4.12
N GLN A 20 -16.68 -3.59 2.92
CA GLN A 20 -17.11 -2.90 1.70
C GLN A 20 -18.55 -2.40 1.81
N LYS A 21 -19.47 -3.27 2.27
CA LYS A 21 -20.87 -2.93 2.44
C LYS A 21 -21.09 -1.81 3.46
N SER A 22 -20.31 -1.79 4.53
CA SER A 22 -20.45 -0.83 5.62
C SER A 22 -19.80 0.53 5.29
N ILE A 23 -18.65 0.52 4.59
CA ILE A 23 -17.87 1.75 4.31
C ILE A 23 -18.43 2.54 3.13
N ARG A 24 -18.93 1.87 2.07
CA ARG A 24 -19.47 2.56 0.88
C ARG A 24 -20.51 3.63 1.20
N PRO A 25 -21.56 3.36 2.00
CA PRO A 25 -22.55 4.37 2.35
C PRO A 25 -21.95 5.57 3.11
N ILE A 26 -20.93 5.32 3.96
CA ILE A 26 -20.29 6.36 4.75
C ILE A 26 -19.50 7.30 3.84
N ILE A 27 -18.73 6.76 2.87
CA ILE A 27 -18.01 7.54 1.88
C ILE A 27 -18.98 8.34 1.01
N GLN A 28 -20.06 7.70 0.53
CA GLN A 28 -21.06 8.33 -0.32
C GLN A 28 -21.83 9.45 0.38
N ALA A 29 -22.05 9.34 1.69
CA ALA A 29 -22.72 10.37 2.47
C ALA A 29 -21.89 11.67 2.58
N GLY A 30 -20.56 11.59 2.42
CA GLY A 30 -19.68 12.76 2.35
C GLY A 30 -19.49 13.54 3.65
N HIS A 31 -20.02 13.03 4.79
CA HIS A 31 -19.96 13.72 6.08
C HIS A 31 -18.79 13.30 6.96
N THR A 32 -18.08 12.24 6.58
CA THR A 32 -17.00 11.65 7.36
C THR A 32 -15.79 11.44 6.48
N HIS A 33 -14.63 11.89 6.95
CA HIS A 33 -13.36 11.65 6.27
C HIS A 33 -12.90 10.22 6.58
N VAL A 34 -12.85 9.37 5.55
CA VAL A 34 -12.48 7.95 5.68
C VAL A 34 -11.04 7.76 5.25
N HIS A 35 -10.22 7.28 6.19
CA HIS A 35 -8.85 6.83 5.94
C HIS A 35 -8.80 5.31 5.94
N MET A 36 -8.05 4.75 5.03
CA MET A 36 -7.78 3.32 4.97
C MET A 36 -6.27 3.10 4.88
N ASP A 37 -5.80 2.02 5.51
CA ASP A 37 -4.38 1.73 5.58
C ASP A 37 -4.05 0.37 4.96
N LEU A 38 -2.96 0.31 4.21
CA LEU A 38 -2.31 -0.91 3.75
C LEU A 38 -0.90 -1.02 4.33
N ILE A 39 -0.45 -2.25 4.56
CA ILE A 39 0.90 -2.53 5.05
C ILE A 39 1.61 -3.45 4.07
N VAL A 40 2.71 -2.98 3.50
CA VAL A 40 3.62 -3.76 2.65
C VAL A 40 4.42 -4.72 3.51
N GLY A 41 4.59 -5.96 3.05
CA GLY A 41 5.45 -6.96 3.67
C GLY A 41 4.78 -7.85 4.70
N LEU A 42 3.46 -7.90 4.72
CA LEU A 42 2.72 -8.86 5.54
C LEU A 42 2.98 -10.31 5.07
N PRO A 43 2.77 -11.32 5.96
CA PRO A 43 2.91 -12.73 5.60
C PRO A 43 2.13 -13.10 4.35
N HIS A 44 2.73 -13.92 3.47
CA HIS A 44 2.10 -14.44 2.24
C HIS A 44 1.67 -13.39 1.20
N GLU A 45 2.03 -12.13 1.38
CA GLU A 45 1.66 -11.04 0.47
C GLU A 45 2.86 -10.66 -0.40
N ASP A 46 2.90 -11.21 -1.62
CA ASP A 46 3.83 -10.83 -2.67
C ASP A 46 3.38 -9.52 -3.36
N PHE A 47 4.14 -9.06 -4.34
CA PHE A 47 3.87 -7.84 -5.08
C PHE A 47 2.46 -7.82 -5.71
N ASN A 48 2.06 -8.94 -6.33
CA ASN A 48 0.75 -9.01 -7.00
C ASN A 48 -0.40 -9.03 -6.00
N ARG A 49 -0.25 -9.74 -4.89
CA ARG A 49 -1.26 -9.77 -3.81
C ARG A 49 -1.40 -8.43 -3.11
N PHE A 50 -0.29 -7.73 -2.92
CA PHE A 50 -0.35 -6.34 -2.45
C PHE A 50 -1.14 -5.47 -3.42
N GLY A 51 -0.88 -5.59 -4.73
CA GLY A 51 -1.63 -4.90 -5.78
C GLY A 51 -3.13 -5.20 -5.75
N GLN A 52 -3.52 -6.45 -5.52
CA GLN A 52 -4.94 -6.82 -5.35
C GLN A 52 -5.54 -6.14 -4.12
N SER A 53 -4.86 -6.17 -2.96
CA SER A 53 -5.32 -5.46 -1.76
C SER A 53 -5.44 -3.95 -2.00
N PHE A 54 -4.51 -3.36 -2.74
CA PHE A 54 -4.57 -1.95 -3.12
C PHE A 54 -5.79 -1.65 -3.98
N ASN A 55 -6.03 -2.43 -5.04
CA ASN A 55 -7.18 -2.26 -5.91
C ASN A 55 -8.52 -2.43 -5.16
N ASP A 56 -8.59 -3.40 -4.26
CA ASP A 56 -9.75 -3.59 -3.40
C ASP A 56 -10.09 -2.32 -2.61
N LEU A 57 -9.09 -1.74 -1.92
CA LEU A 57 -9.30 -0.54 -1.13
C LEU A 57 -9.55 0.70 -2.01
N PHE A 58 -8.81 0.84 -3.11
CA PHE A 58 -8.97 1.94 -4.05
C PHE A 58 -10.37 1.96 -4.67
N SER A 59 -10.99 0.78 -4.89
CA SER A 59 -12.35 0.66 -5.42
C SER A 59 -13.42 1.30 -4.54
N LEU A 60 -13.12 1.54 -3.26
CA LEU A 60 -14.01 2.24 -2.34
C LEU A 60 -13.88 3.75 -2.44
N GLN A 61 -12.84 4.26 -3.10
CA GLN A 61 -12.51 5.68 -3.20
C GLN A 61 -12.47 6.37 -1.83
N PRO A 62 -11.65 5.87 -0.87
CA PRO A 62 -11.49 6.52 0.42
C PRO A 62 -10.91 7.93 0.24
N HIS A 63 -11.13 8.80 1.20
CA HIS A 63 -10.56 10.15 1.18
C HIS A 63 -9.03 10.14 1.26
N ALA A 64 -8.47 9.17 2.00
CA ALA A 64 -7.04 8.87 1.98
C ALA A 64 -6.81 7.36 2.07
N LEU A 65 -5.82 6.87 1.32
CA LEU A 65 -5.34 5.49 1.38
C LEU A 65 -3.85 5.51 1.70
N GLN A 66 -3.52 5.27 2.97
CA GLN A 66 -2.15 5.29 3.45
C GLN A 66 -1.47 3.95 3.18
N ILE A 67 -0.24 4.00 2.67
CA ILE A 67 0.60 2.83 2.45
C ILE A 67 1.74 2.89 3.47
N GLY A 68 1.80 1.91 4.35
CA GLY A 68 2.86 1.76 5.33
C GLY A 68 3.71 0.53 5.04
N PHE A 69 4.87 0.43 5.70
CA PHE A 69 5.77 -0.71 5.61
C PHE A 69 5.85 -1.41 6.96
N LEU A 70 5.84 -2.75 6.92
CA LEU A 70 5.89 -3.55 8.13
C LEU A 70 7.16 -3.22 8.95
N LYS A 71 6.97 -2.98 10.23
CA LYS A 71 8.05 -2.71 11.18
C LYS A 71 8.17 -3.88 12.15
N LEU A 72 9.35 -4.51 12.21
CA LEU A 72 9.62 -5.64 13.09
C LEU A 72 9.97 -5.17 14.51
N LEU A 73 9.00 -4.56 15.17
CA LEU A 73 9.19 -4.00 16.51
C LEU A 73 9.63 -5.07 17.52
N LYS A 74 10.49 -4.68 18.47
CA LYS A 74 10.89 -5.55 19.57
C LYS A 74 9.65 -6.04 20.34
N GLY A 75 9.55 -7.34 20.54
CA GLY A 75 8.41 -7.97 21.22
C GLY A 75 7.20 -8.32 20.32
N SER A 76 7.13 -7.83 19.08
CA SER A 76 6.04 -8.20 18.17
C SER A 76 6.06 -9.69 17.81
N GLY A 77 4.87 -10.28 17.63
CA GLY A 77 4.71 -11.68 17.20
C GLY A 77 5.35 -11.94 15.85
N VAL A 78 5.15 -11.02 14.90
CA VAL A 78 5.65 -11.12 13.52
C VAL A 78 7.18 -11.24 13.47
N ARG A 79 7.91 -10.55 14.35
CA ARG A 79 9.37 -10.63 14.43
C ARG A 79 9.89 -12.05 14.73
N ARG A 80 9.07 -12.90 15.36
CA ARG A 80 9.42 -14.28 15.73
C ARG A 80 9.10 -15.32 14.65
N MET A 81 8.38 -14.92 13.61
CA MET A 81 7.92 -15.78 12.52
C MET A 81 9.05 -16.01 11.51
N ARG A 82 9.96 -16.94 11.82
CA ARG A 82 11.18 -17.22 11.02
C ARG A 82 10.88 -17.77 9.62
N GLU A 83 9.73 -18.41 9.44
CA GLU A 83 9.27 -18.98 8.18
C GLU A 83 9.13 -17.95 7.06
N TYR A 84 8.86 -16.70 7.41
CA TYR A 84 8.70 -15.63 6.42
C TYR A 84 10.02 -14.96 6.02
N LYS A 85 11.16 -15.35 6.62
CA LYS A 85 12.51 -14.88 6.28
C LYS A 85 12.59 -13.36 6.16
N TYR A 86 12.01 -12.67 7.11
CA TYR A 86 12.07 -11.21 7.16
C TYR A 86 13.51 -10.71 7.25
N VAL A 87 13.87 -9.79 6.35
CA VAL A 87 15.04 -8.94 6.50
C VAL A 87 14.52 -7.53 6.79
N ALA A 88 15.06 -6.91 7.82
CA ALA A 88 14.66 -5.56 8.23
C ALA A 88 15.89 -4.70 8.52
N ASP A 89 15.70 -3.39 8.47
CA ASP A 89 16.70 -2.44 8.91
C ASP A 89 17.12 -2.76 10.36
N PRO A 90 18.42 -2.85 10.67
CA PRO A 90 18.90 -3.06 12.02
C PRO A 90 18.60 -1.87 12.95
N LEU A 91 18.38 -0.68 12.40
CA LEU A 91 18.06 0.53 13.12
C LEU A 91 16.53 0.70 13.28
N ALA A 92 16.12 1.40 14.32
CA ALA A 92 14.72 1.75 14.48
C ALA A 92 14.28 2.68 13.33
N PRO A 93 13.12 2.45 12.75
CA PRO A 93 11.97 1.68 13.25
C PRO A 93 11.94 0.19 12.86
N TYR A 94 13.05 -0.42 12.43
CA TYR A 94 13.15 -1.83 12.04
C TYR A 94 12.23 -2.19 10.88
N GLU A 95 12.17 -1.31 9.90
CA GLU A 95 11.31 -1.48 8.72
C GLU A 95 11.82 -2.61 7.84
N ILE A 96 10.90 -3.36 7.22
CA ILE A 96 11.27 -4.48 6.36
C ILE A 96 12.00 -4.01 5.09
N LEU A 97 13.00 -4.80 4.71
CA LEU A 97 13.73 -4.66 3.45
C LEU A 97 13.35 -5.77 2.46
N SER A 98 12.99 -6.95 2.95
CA SER A 98 12.48 -8.05 2.13
C SER A 98 11.78 -9.11 2.97
N THR A 99 11.03 -10.00 2.29
CA THR A 99 10.43 -11.20 2.86
C THR A 99 10.72 -12.40 1.95
N HIS A 100 10.27 -13.60 2.33
CA HIS A 100 10.42 -14.80 1.49
C HIS A 100 9.64 -14.73 0.15
N VAL A 101 8.62 -13.86 0.04
CA VAL A 101 7.79 -13.68 -1.18
C VAL A 101 7.87 -12.28 -1.78
N LEU A 102 8.49 -11.33 -1.08
CA LEU A 102 8.63 -9.95 -1.53
C LEU A 102 10.12 -9.56 -1.50
N PRO A 103 10.84 -9.62 -2.64
CA PRO A 103 12.26 -9.26 -2.74
C PRO A 103 12.53 -7.80 -2.41
N TYR A 104 13.78 -7.47 -2.12
CA TYR A 104 14.24 -6.12 -1.81
C TYR A 104 13.86 -5.09 -2.89
N ASP A 105 14.05 -5.45 -4.17
CA ASP A 105 13.73 -4.53 -5.27
C ASP A 105 12.24 -4.20 -5.36
N ASP A 106 11.37 -5.15 -5.02
CA ASP A 106 9.93 -4.91 -4.96
C ASP A 106 9.55 -4.01 -3.78
N VAL A 107 10.15 -4.23 -2.60
CA VAL A 107 9.94 -3.33 -1.44
C VAL A 107 10.40 -1.92 -1.77
N ARG A 108 11.60 -1.79 -2.38
CA ARG A 108 12.13 -0.50 -2.82
C ARG A 108 11.23 0.18 -3.85
N PHE A 109 10.73 -0.57 -4.83
CA PHE A 109 9.79 -0.03 -5.82
C PHE A 109 8.49 0.44 -5.15
N LEU A 110 7.95 -0.32 -4.21
CA LEU A 110 6.74 0.06 -3.48
C LEU A 110 6.93 1.31 -2.60
N LYS A 111 8.16 1.63 -2.17
CA LYS A 111 8.45 2.92 -1.52
C LYS A 111 8.33 4.10 -2.49
N TYR A 112 8.83 3.95 -3.71
CA TYR A 112 8.61 4.96 -4.74
C TYR A 112 7.14 5.07 -5.15
N PHE A 113 6.45 3.94 -5.22
CA PHE A 113 5.01 3.90 -5.47
C PHE A 113 4.24 4.67 -4.39
N GLU A 114 4.56 4.46 -3.12
CA GLU A 114 3.94 5.17 -1.99
C GLU A 114 4.18 6.68 -2.11
N ASP A 115 5.42 7.14 -2.36
CA ASP A 115 5.73 8.57 -2.52
C ASP A 115 4.94 9.20 -3.69
N VAL A 116 4.86 8.52 -4.84
CA VAL A 116 4.08 8.97 -5.99
C VAL A 116 2.59 9.01 -5.64
N PHE A 117 2.07 7.97 -5.01
CA PHE A 117 0.67 7.90 -4.61
C PHE A 117 0.30 9.00 -3.61
N GLU A 118 1.14 9.24 -2.61
CA GLU A 118 0.97 10.33 -1.63
C GLU A 118 0.94 11.71 -2.31
N ARG A 119 1.87 11.96 -3.25
CA ARG A 119 1.96 13.24 -3.95
C ARG A 119 0.79 13.54 -4.87
N PHE A 120 0.28 12.53 -5.55
CA PHE A 120 -0.71 12.73 -6.60
C PHE A 120 -2.13 12.43 -6.13
N TYR A 121 -2.34 11.41 -5.30
CA TYR A 121 -3.67 11.03 -4.83
C TYR A 121 -3.98 11.63 -3.45
N ASN A 122 -3.24 11.31 -2.41
CA ASN A 122 -3.55 11.72 -1.04
C ASN A 122 -3.37 13.23 -0.80
N SER A 123 -2.52 13.92 -1.57
CA SER A 123 -2.33 15.37 -1.46
C SER A 123 -3.56 16.19 -1.85
N GLU A 124 -4.58 15.56 -2.44
CA GLU A 124 -5.80 16.17 -2.98
C GLU A 124 -5.57 17.23 -4.07
N ARG A 125 -4.32 17.54 -4.45
CA ARG A 125 -4.00 18.54 -5.48
C ARG A 125 -4.60 18.22 -6.84
N PHE A 126 -4.80 16.93 -7.12
CA PHE A 126 -5.33 16.41 -8.37
C PHE A 126 -6.71 15.77 -8.20
N ARG A 127 -7.47 16.20 -7.17
CA ARG A 127 -8.77 15.62 -6.82
C ARG A 127 -9.73 15.54 -8.00
N THR A 128 -9.83 16.60 -8.79
CA THR A 128 -10.70 16.62 -9.99
C THR A 128 -10.25 15.59 -11.03
N THR A 129 -8.94 15.51 -11.29
CA THR A 129 -8.37 14.53 -12.22
C THR A 129 -8.66 13.11 -11.76
N PHE A 130 -8.36 12.78 -10.49
CA PHE A 130 -8.62 11.44 -9.95
C PHE A 130 -10.09 11.14 -9.73
N GLY A 131 -10.95 12.14 -9.57
CA GLY A 131 -12.40 11.97 -9.63
C GLY A 131 -12.88 11.49 -11.00
N TYR A 132 -12.26 11.98 -12.08
CA TYR A 132 -12.57 11.56 -13.45
C TYR A 132 -11.96 10.19 -13.80
N ILE A 133 -10.63 10.04 -13.64
CA ILE A 133 -9.95 8.79 -14.03
C ILE A 133 -10.19 7.68 -13.04
N GLY A 134 -10.51 7.96 -11.78
CA GLY A 134 -10.73 6.95 -10.75
C GLY A 134 -11.83 5.95 -11.11
N GLN A 135 -12.92 6.40 -11.74
CA GLN A 135 -13.98 5.52 -12.22
C GLN A 135 -13.48 4.61 -13.36
N GLN A 136 -12.62 5.11 -14.23
CA GLN A 136 -12.01 4.32 -15.29
C GLN A 136 -11.03 3.28 -14.74
N LEU A 137 -10.29 3.61 -13.67
CA LEU A 137 -9.38 2.67 -12.98
C LEU A 137 -10.12 1.59 -12.19
N ILE A 138 -11.38 1.81 -11.83
CA ILE A 138 -12.20 0.81 -11.13
C ILE A 138 -12.88 -0.14 -12.13
N HIS A 139 -13.26 0.34 -13.31
CA HIS A 139 -14.10 -0.38 -14.26
C HIS A 139 -13.45 -0.55 -15.65
N GLY A 140 -12.26 -0.01 -15.86
CA GLY A 140 -11.56 -0.04 -17.14
C GLY A 140 -10.67 -1.26 -17.34
N GLU A 141 -9.93 -1.25 -18.44
CA GLU A 141 -8.97 -2.31 -18.81
C GLU A 141 -7.71 -2.30 -17.94
N THR A 142 -7.34 -1.14 -17.39
CA THR A 142 -6.19 -0.98 -16.51
C THR A 142 -6.68 -0.75 -15.09
N ASP A 143 -6.21 -1.57 -14.15
CA ASP A 143 -6.51 -1.38 -12.74
C ASP A 143 -5.66 -0.27 -12.10
N ALA A 144 -6.08 0.20 -10.93
CA ALA A 144 -5.45 1.32 -10.24
C ALA A 144 -3.99 1.03 -9.87
N PHE A 145 -3.68 -0.18 -9.39
CA PHE A 145 -2.32 -0.54 -9.01
C PHE A 145 -1.36 -0.48 -10.21
N THR A 146 -1.77 -1.07 -11.34
CA THR A 146 -0.99 -1.03 -12.58
C THR A 146 -0.78 0.39 -13.06
N TYR A 147 -1.83 1.23 -13.06
CA TYR A 147 -1.73 2.64 -13.43
C TYR A 147 -0.70 3.40 -12.58
N PHE A 148 -0.77 3.28 -11.25
CA PHE A 148 0.19 3.95 -10.37
C PHE A 148 1.60 3.34 -10.46
N CYS A 149 1.74 2.04 -10.77
CA CYS A 149 3.03 1.44 -11.08
C CYS A 149 3.67 2.08 -12.33
N ASP A 150 2.89 2.26 -13.40
CA ASP A 150 3.38 2.89 -14.63
C ASP A 150 3.72 4.36 -14.42
N MET A 151 2.90 5.07 -13.66
CA MET A 151 3.17 6.45 -13.24
C MET A 151 4.46 6.54 -12.40
N THR A 152 4.69 5.58 -11.50
CA THR A 152 5.93 5.49 -10.70
C THR A 152 7.15 5.24 -11.59
N ARG A 153 7.06 4.33 -12.56
CA ARG A 153 8.15 4.07 -13.52
C ARG A 153 8.48 5.31 -14.35
N ALA A 154 7.45 6.02 -14.84
CA ALA A 154 7.63 7.28 -15.57
C ALA A 154 8.30 8.34 -14.70
N TRP A 155 7.85 8.49 -13.44
CA TRP A 155 8.41 9.42 -12.46
C TRP A 155 9.90 9.18 -12.19
N LEU A 156 10.29 7.90 -12.03
CA LEU A 156 11.68 7.50 -11.83
C LEU A 156 12.54 7.73 -13.06
N LYS A 157 12.00 7.50 -14.27
CA LYS A 157 12.70 7.73 -15.54
C LYS A 157 13.07 9.18 -15.75
N GLU A 158 12.24 10.12 -15.29
CA GLU A 158 12.49 11.56 -15.32
C GLU A 158 13.52 12.03 -14.25
N GLY A 159 14.12 11.10 -13.51
CA GLY A 159 15.15 11.41 -12.51
C GLY A 159 14.62 12.00 -11.20
N ASN A 160 13.32 11.93 -10.96
CA ASN A 160 12.67 12.50 -9.77
C ASN A 160 12.91 11.71 -8.47
N HIS A 161 13.65 10.61 -8.53
CA HIS A 161 14.04 9.81 -7.34
C HIS A 161 14.95 10.57 -6.35
N LYS A 162 15.49 11.73 -6.74
CA LYS A 162 16.34 12.57 -5.89
C LYS A 162 15.57 13.58 -5.04
N VAL A 163 14.25 13.70 -5.22
CA VAL A 163 13.44 14.69 -4.52
C VAL A 163 12.78 14.05 -3.31
N ASN A 164 13.46 14.11 -2.17
CA ASN A 164 12.92 13.78 -0.84
C ASN A 164 12.23 12.41 -0.70
N LEU A 165 12.91 11.35 -1.00
CA LEU A 165 12.70 10.11 -0.26
C LEU A 165 13.28 10.39 1.13
N LYS A 166 12.45 10.63 2.12
CA LYS A 166 12.90 10.78 3.50
C LYS A 166 13.79 9.58 3.84
N ASP A 167 15.09 9.83 3.89
CA ASP A 167 16.11 8.97 4.52
C ASP A 167 16.36 7.57 3.96
N ILE A 168 16.07 7.27 2.68
CA ILE A 168 16.52 6.01 2.06
C ILE A 168 17.99 6.06 1.65
N ASP A 169 18.56 7.24 1.43
CA ASP A 169 19.96 7.43 1.03
C ASP A 169 20.95 7.55 2.21
N GLN A 170 20.53 7.22 3.43
CA GLN A 170 21.41 7.20 4.61
C GLN A 170 21.73 5.78 5.12
N ILE A 171 21.48 4.74 4.28
CA ILE A 171 21.87 3.35 4.58
C ILE A 171 22.96 2.89 3.63
#